data_1dd478474b55fc44bbe1061e4480a4c1
#
_entry.id   1dd478474b55fc44bbe1061e4480a4c1
#
_cell.length_a   1.000
_cell.length_b   1.000
_cell.length_c   1.000
_cell.angle_alpha   90.00
_cell.angle_beta   90.00
_cell.angle_gamma   90.00
#
_symmetry.space_group_name_H-M   'P 1'
#
loop_
_entity.id
_entity.type
_entity.pdbx_description
1 polymer ?
#
loop_
_entity_poly.entity_id
_entity_poly.type
_entity_poly.pdbx_seq_one_letter_code
_entity_poly.pdbx_strand_id
1 'polypeptide(L)'
;MGFDIPEPFCWDESFRVFYDQIDEEHKGLFKGVFDVAGAPSDAGKLAHLVDVVKKHFTYEEGVMQAKKYSEYPGHKTMHDDFVAKISALSTPVSGDTVHFAKDWLVNHIKTTDFKYKGKL
;
A
#
# COMPACT_ATOMS: atom_id res chain seq x y z
N MET A 1 18.07 -1.63 2.75
CA MET A 1 17.74 -3.01 2.37
C MET A 1 16.30 -3.31 2.71
N GLY A 2 15.54 -3.76 1.76
CA GLY A 2 14.13 -4.05 1.95
C GLY A 2 13.87 -5.50 2.30
N PHE A 3 12.61 -5.83 2.39
CA PHE A 3 12.16 -7.20 2.56
C PHE A 3 12.01 -7.86 1.19
N ASP A 4 11.96 -9.19 1.17
CA ASP A 4 11.74 -9.92 -0.06
C ASP A 4 10.38 -9.57 -0.66
N ILE A 5 10.35 -9.36 -1.97
CA ILE A 5 9.12 -9.08 -2.69
C ILE A 5 8.56 -10.43 -3.17
N PRO A 6 7.31 -10.78 -2.79
CA PRO A 6 6.75 -12.06 -3.21
C PRO A 6 6.55 -12.15 -4.72
N GLU A 7 6.77 -13.35 -5.28
CA GLU A 7 6.53 -13.64 -6.69
C GLU A 7 5.71 -14.94 -6.80
N PRO A 8 4.50 -14.89 -7.37
CA PRO A 8 3.82 -13.70 -7.90
C PRO A 8 3.49 -12.71 -6.79
N PHE A 9 3.28 -11.44 -7.15
CA PHE A 9 3.05 -10.39 -6.16
C PHE A 9 1.65 -10.50 -5.57
N CYS A 10 1.56 -11.10 -4.39
CA CYS A 10 0.29 -11.25 -3.68
C CYS A 10 0.53 -11.25 -2.17
N TRP A 11 -0.53 -10.89 -1.44
CA TRP A 11 -0.49 -10.88 0.03
C TRP A 11 -0.40 -12.31 0.56
N ASP A 12 0.34 -12.50 1.66
CA ASP A 12 0.38 -13.77 2.38
C ASP A 12 0.37 -13.50 3.89
N GLU A 13 0.34 -14.57 4.69
CA GLU A 13 0.21 -14.46 6.15
C GLU A 13 1.36 -13.69 6.81
N SER A 14 2.51 -13.59 6.15
CA SER A 14 3.63 -12.84 6.73
C SER A 14 3.37 -11.32 6.76
N PHE A 15 2.35 -10.85 6.04
CA PHE A 15 1.94 -9.45 6.03
C PHE A 15 0.80 -9.14 6.99
N ARG A 16 0.27 -10.13 7.69
CA ARG A 16 -0.90 -9.95 8.54
C ARG A 16 -0.63 -8.97 9.68
N VAL A 17 -1.54 -7.99 9.84
CA VAL A 17 -1.48 -7.03 10.95
C VAL A 17 -2.51 -7.36 12.04
N PHE A 18 -3.37 -8.36 11.79
CA PHE A 18 -4.37 -8.86 12.73
C PHE A 18 -5.54 -7.92 12.97
N TYR A 19 -5.82 -7.04 12.02
CA TYR A 19 -7.04 -6.23 11.94
C TYR A 19 -7.70 -6.61 10.61
N ASP A 20 -8.79 -7.37 10.68
CA ASP A 20 -9.37 -8.02 9.50
C ASP A 20 -9.63 -7.06 8.34
N GLN A 21 -10.23 -5.90 8.62
CA GLN A 21 -10.53 -4.94 7.57
C GLN A 21 -9.23 -4.42 6.90
N ILE A 22 -8.23 -4.14 7.71
CA ILE A 22 -6.95 -3.65 7.19
C ILE A 22 -6.26 -4.74 6.36
N ASP A 23 -6.26 -5.98 6.86
CA ASP A 23 -5.66 -7.08 6.11
C ASP A 23 -6.37 -7.31 4.77
N GLU A 24 -7.70 -7.21 4.74
CA GLU A 24 -8.45 -7.33 3.48
C GLU A 24 -8.12 -6.20 2.51
N GLU A 25 -7.96 -4.98 3.02
CA GLU A 25 -7.59 -3.86 2.18
C GLU A 25 -6.16 -3.99 1.65
N HIS A 26 -5.25 -4.52 2.47
CA HIS A 26 -3.88 -4.79 2.01
C HIS A 26 -3.87 -5.80 0.86
N LYS A 27 -4.71 -6.84 0.93
CA LYS A 27 -4.84 -7.79 -0.18
C LYS A 27 -5.24 -7.08 -1.47
N GLY A 28 -6.15 -6.12 -1.37
CA GLY A 28 -6.58 -5.32 -2.51
C GLY A 28 -5.45 -4.46 -3.08
N LEU A 29 -4.57 -3.92 -2.23
CA LEU A 29 -3.41 -3.15 -2.66
C LEU A 29 -2.43 -4.04 -3.44
N PHE A 30 -2.14 -5.23 -2.92
CA PHE A 30 -1.28 -6.19 -3.62
C PHE A 30 -1.83 -6.53 -4.98
N LYS A 31 -3.15 -6.81 -5.05
CA LYS A 31 -3.81 -7.12 -6.32
C LYS A 31 -3.75 -5.95 -7.29
N GLY A 32 -3.98 -4.72 -6.80
CA GLY A 32 -3.91 -3.54 -7.65
C GLY A 32 -2.55 -3.34 -8.29
N VAL A 33 -1.48 -3.53 -7.51
CA VAL A 33 -0.12 -3.43 -8.04
C VAL A 33 0.16 -4.57 -9.02
N PHE A 34 -0.28 -5.78 -8.70
CA PHE A 34 -0.14 -6.94 -9.58
C PHE A 34 -0.82 -6.67 -10.94
N ASP A 35 -2.03 -6.13 -10.91
CA ASP A 35 -2.79 -5.85 -12.12
C ASP A 35 -2.11 -4.80 -13.00
N VAL A 36 -1.57 -3.74 -12.39
CA VAL A 36 -0.82 -2.72 -13.14
C VAL A 36 0.44 -3.33 -13.74
N ALA A 37 1.14 -4.18 -12.98
CA ALA A 37 2.35 -4.84 -13.48
C ALA A 37 2.07 -5.72 -14.70
N GLY A 38 0.90 -6.38 -14.70
CA GLY A 38 0.51 -7.25 -15.81
C GLY A 38 -0.03 -6.50 -17.03
N ALA A 39 -0.42 -5.24 -16.87
CA ALA A 39 -0.98 -4.42 -17.95
C ALA A 39 -0.53 -2.96 -17.79
N PRO A 40 0.77 -2.67 -17.94
CA PRO A 40 1.31 -1.33 -17.62
C PRO A 40 0.79 -0.22 -18.51
N SER A 41 0.19 -0.53 -19.64
CA SER A 41 -0.40 0.46 -20.55
C SER A 41 -1.88 0.69 -20.26
N ASP A 42 -2.47 -0.01 -19.32
CA ASP A 42 -3.90 0.09 -19.02
C ASP A 42 -4.15 1.21 -18.00
N ALA A 43 -4.62 2.35 -18.49
CA ALA A 43 -4.90 3.51 -17.65
C ALA A 43 -5.99 3.23 -16.60
N GLY A 44 -6.94 2.35 -16.95
CA GLY A 44 -8.01 1.98 -16.01
C GLY A 44 -7.49 1.23 -14.80
N LYS A 45 -6.51 0.33 -15.01
CA LYS A 45 -5.89 -0.40 -13.89
C LYS A 45 -5.05 0.52 -13.02
N LEU A 46 -4.35 1.47 -13.62
CA LEU A 46 -3.59 2.46 -12.85
C LEU A 46 -4.54 3.33 -12.01
N ALA A 47 -5.64 3.81 -12.61
CA ALA A 47 -6.63 4.61 -11.90
C ALA A 47 -7.26 3.83 -10.75
N HIS A 48 -7.53 2.54 -10.95
CA HIS A 48 -8.07 1.68 -9.91
C HIS A 48 -7.09 1.53 -8.74
N LEU A 49 -5.80 1.34 -9.04
CA LEU A 49 -4.77 1.26 -8.00
C LEU A 49 -4.75 2.52 -7.15
N VAL A 50 -4.73 3.69 -7.80
CA VAL A 50 -4.72 4.96 -7.09
C VAL A 50 -5.96 5.07 -6.18
N ASP A 51 -7.13 4.68 -6.68
CA ASP A 51 -8.37 4.74 -5.92
C ASP A 51 -8.33 3.85 -4.68
N VAL A 52 -7.92 2.58 -4.82
CA VAL A 52 -7.89 1.66 -3.67
C VAL A 52 -6.83 2.08 -2.64
N VAL A 53 -5.71 2.64 -3.09
CA VAL A 53 -4.69 3.16 -2.18
C VAL A 53 -5.25 4.32 -1.36
N LYS A 54 -5.90 5.28 -2.00
CA LYS A 54 -6.48 6.44 -1.31
C LYS A 54 -7.54 6.01 -0.30
N LYS A 55 -8.42 5.10 -0.69
CA LYS A 55 -9.49 4.62 0.21
C LYS A 55 -8.92 3.89 1.41
N HIS A 56 -7.93 3.03 1.18
CA HIS A 56 -7.29 2.31 2.27
C HIS A 56 -6.60 3.25 3.25
N PHE A 57 -5.83 4.22 2.74
CA PHE A 57 -5.12 5.16 3.60
C PHE A 57 -6.11 6.00 4.43
N THR A 58 -7.21 6.42 3.81
CA THR A 58 -8.25 7.18 4.53
C THR A 58 -8.83 6.35 5.67
N TYR A 59 -9.14 5.09 5.42
CA TYR A 59 -9.67 4.20 6.46
C TYR A 59 -8.67 4.02 7.60
N GLU A 60 -7.43 3.67 7.25
CA GLU A 60 -6.38 3.40 8.24
C GLU A 60 -6.10 4.64 9.08
N GLU A 61 -6.02 5.81 8.44
CA GLU A 61 -5.79 7.08 9.14
C GLU A 61 -6.93 7.39 10.10
N GLY A 62 -8.16 7.10 9.70
CA GLY A 62 -9.31 7.28 10.57
C GLY A 62 -9.23 6.41 11.81
N VAL A 63 -8.81 5.15 11.66
CA VAL A 63 -8.64 4.25 12.81
C VAL A 63 -7.52 4.74 13.72
N MET A 64 -6.39 5.15 13.14
CA MET A 64 -5.27 5.67 13.94
C MET A 64 -5.65 6.92 14.73
N GLN A 65 -6.40 7.83 14.12
CA GLN A 65 -6.89 9.04 14.79
C GLN A 65 -7.86 8.70 15.92
N ALA A 66 -8.79 7.79 15.66
CA ALA A 66 -9.78 7.38 16.67
C ALA A 66 -9.10 6.75 17.87
N LYS A 67 -7.99 6.07 17.69
CA LYS A 67 -7.23 5.42 18.76
C LYS A 67 -6.11 6.30 19.31
N LYS A 68 -5.97 7.52 18.80
CA LYS A 68 -4.93 8.46 19.24
C LYS A 68 -3.53 7.85 19.14
N TYR A 69 -3.28 7.13 18.04
CA TYR A 69 -2.01 6.45 17.81
C TYR A 69 -0.88 7.48 17.70
N SER A 70 0.16 7.33 18.52
CA SER A 70 1.23 8.33 18.64
C SER A 70 2.05 8.50 17.36
N GLU A 71 2.17 7.45 16.54
CA GLU A 71 2.95 7.49 15.30
C GLU A 71 2.12 7.97 14.09
N TYR A 72 0.86 8.36 14.31
CA TYR A 72 -0.03 8.76 13.23
C TYR A 72 0.55 9.86 12.33
N PRO A 73 1.08 10.98 12.87
CA PRO A 73 1.54 12.06 11.97
C PRO A 73 2.61 11.62 10.99
N GLY A 74 3.60 10.84 11.44
CA GLY A 74 4.65 10.33 10.56
C GLY A 74 4.12 9.32 9.56
N HIS A 75 3.19 8.47 10.00
CA HIS A 75 2.56 7.45 9.15
C HIS A 75 1.76 8.13 8.03
N LYS A 76 1.00 9.18 8.37
CA LYS A 76 0.23 9.94 7.38
C LYS A 76 1.15 10.60 6.35
N THR A 77 2.29 11.13 6.78
CA THR A 77 3.24 11.74 5.86
C THR A 77 3.71 10.72 4.81
N MET A 78 3.99 9.48 5.23
CA MET A 78 4.38 8.42 4.29
C MET A 78 3.25 8.12 3.30
N HIS A 79 2.00 8.07 3.76
CA HIS A 79 0.84 7.87 2.90
C HIS A 79 0.72 8.98 1.87
N ASP A 80 0.81 10.23 2.31
CA ASP A 80 0.65 11.39 1.43
C ASP A 80 1.73 11.41 0.35
N ASP A 81 2.98 11.08 0.71
CA ASP A 81 4.08 11.03 -0.23
C ASP A 81 3.86 9.96 -1.30
N PHE A 82 3.41 8.78 -0.90
CA PHE A 82 3.17 7.70 -1.85
C PHE A 82 2.00 8.02 -2.79
N VAL A 83 0.91 8.56 -2.24
CA VAL A 83 -0.24 8.97 -3.04
C VAL A 83 0.17 10.02 -4.08
N ALA A 84 0.99 10.99 -3.68
CA ALA A 84 1.48 12.01 -4.61
C ALA A 84 2.27 11.38 -5.76
N LYS A 85 3.12 10.40 -5.45
CA LYS A 85 3.92 9.72 -6.47
C LYS A 85 3.06 8.94 -7.46
N ILE A 86 2.14 8.10 -6.96
CA ILE A 86 1.33 7.26 -7.85
C ILE A 86 0.28 8.07 -8.61
N SER A 87 -0.20 9.17 -8.03
CA SER A 87 -1.17 10.04 -8.70
C SER A 87 -0.55 10.80 -9.87
N ALA A 88 0.76 10.96 -9.88
CA ALA A 88 1.48 11.65 -10.94
C ALA A 88 1.88 10.71 -12.09
N LEU A 89 1.67 9.40 -11.94
CA LEU A 89 2.05 8.44 -12.96
C LEU A 89 1.14 8.50 -14.18
N SER A 90 1.72 8.16 -15.33
CA SER A 90 0.96 8.00 -16.57
C SER A 90 1.35 6.67 -17.20
N THR A 91 0.52 6.20 -18.12
CA THR A 91 0.80 4.95 -18.83
C THR A 91 1.60 5.23 -20.10
N PRO A 92 2.49 4.29 -20.51
CA PRO A 92 2.77 3.02 -19.84
C PRO A 92 3.63 3.21 -18.58
N VAL A 93 3.33 2.43 -17.53
CA VAL A 93 4.10 2.47 -16.29
C VAL A 93 5.39 1.68 -16.48
N SER A 94 6.52 2.27 -16.13
CA SER A 94 7.82 1.59 -16.34
C SER A 94 8.00 0.45 -15.34
N GLY A 95 8.86 -0.51 -15.71
CA GLY A 95 9.22 -1.62 -14.82
C GLY A 95 9.86 -1.13 -13.52
N ASP A 96 10.66 -0.08 -13.58
CA ASP A 96 11.28 0.51 -12.40
C ASP A 96 10.23 1.09 -11.47
N THR A 97 9.19 1.73 -12.01
CA THR A 97 8.10 2.27 -11.23
C THR A 97 7.28 1.16 -10.58
N VAL A 98 7.01 0.08 -11.33
CA VAL A 98 6.31 -1.09 -10.77
C VAL A 98 7.10 -1.66 -9.59
N HIS A 99 8.42 -1.82 -9.77
CA HIS A 99 9.28 -2.32 -8.71
C HIS A 99 9.25 -1.39 -7.49
N PHE A 100 9.29 -0.08 -7.71
CA PHE A 100 9.18 0.90 -6.63
C PHE A 100 7.88 0.70 -5.83
N ALA A 101 6.75 0.53 -6.53
CA ALA A 101 5.46 0.36 -5.85
C ALA A 101 5.42 -0.93 -5.03
N LYS A 102 5.94 -2.03 -5.58
CA LYS A 102 6.01 -3.31 -4.86
C LYS A 102 6.89 -3.20 -3.63
N ASP A 103 8.07 -2.62 -3.78
CA ASP A 103 9.02 -2.47 -2.69
C ASP A 103 8.46 -1.56 -1.60
N TRP A 104 7.85 -0.44 -1.99
CA TRP A 104 7.26 0.49 -1.04
C TRP A 104 6.16 -0.19 -0.21
N LEU A 105 5.28 -0.94 -0.86
CA LEU A 105 4.16 -1.59 -0.18
C LEU A 105 4.65 -2.64 0.82
N VAL A 106 5.58 -3.50 0.40
CA VAL A 106 6.12 -4.54 1.27
C VAL A 106 6.81 -3.92 2.48
N ASN A 107 7.68 -2.94 2.26
CA ASN A 107 8.42 -2.31 3.34
C ASN A 107 7.52 -1.52 4.27
N HIS A 108 6.53 -0.79 3.72
CA HIS A 108 5.62 0.00 4.52
C HIS A 108 4.81 -0.89 5.48
N ILE A 109 4.28 -2.01 4.98
CA ILE A 109 3.52 -2.92 5.84
C ILE A 109 4.41 -3.52 6.93
N LYS A 110 5.57 -4.05 6.54
CA LYS A 110 6.43 -4.81 7.49
C LYS A 110 7.21 -3.94 8.46
N THR A 111 7.34 -2.65 8.19
CA THR A 111 8.00 -1.73 9.12
C THR A 111 7.01 -0.79 9.78
N THR A 112 6.28 -0.02 8.99
CA THR A 112 5.43 1.06 9.50
C THR A 112 4.11 0.54 10.05
N ASP A 113 3.39 -0.28 9.26
CA ASP A 113 2.10 -0.81 9.72
C ASP A 113 2.28 -1.79 10.88
N PHE A 114 3.33 -2.59 10.85
CA PHE A 114 3.58 -3.53 11.95
C PHE A 114 3.75 -2.85 13.30
N LYS A 115 4.12 -1.58 13.33
CA LYS A 115 4.27 -0.83 14.58
C LYS A 115 2.94 -0.66 15.32
N TYR A 116 1.82 -0.64 14.62
CA TYR A 116 0.53 -0.45 15.28
C TYR A 116 -0.16 -1.74 15.70
N LYS A 117 0.45 -2.91 15.46
CA LYS A 117 -0.13 -4.18 15.93
C LYS A 117 -0.38 -4.12 17.41
N GLY A 118 -1.62 -4.43 17.81
CA GLY A 118 -2.03 -4.40 19.20
C GLY A 118 -2.26 -3.01 19.78
N LYS A 119 -2.19 -1.95 18.96
CA LYS A 119 -2.34 -0.56 19.42
C LYS A 119 -3.59 0.14 18.90
N LEU A 120 -4.31 -0.49 17.98
CA LEU A 120 -5.52 0.11 17.39
C LEU A 120 -6.82 -0.49 17.91
#